data_9b168c509c968d5f68f7f6a85d8ccfea
#
_entry.id   9b168c509c968d5f68f7f6a85d8ccfea
#
_cell.length_a   1.000
_cell.length_b   1.000
_cell.length_c   1.000
_cell.angle_alpha   90.00
_cell.angle_beta   90.00
_cell.angle_gamma   90.00
#
_symmetry.space_group_name_H-M   'P 1'
#
loop_
_entity.id
_entity.type
_entity.pdbx_description
1 polymer ?
#
loop_
_entity_poly.entity_id
_entity_poly.type
_entity_poly.pdbx_seq_one_letter_code
_entity_poly.pdbx_strand_id
1 'polypeptide(L)'
;FGGFSAEDIFSQFGDIFGGAFGGGGRQQRQRRGSDLRYVMELTLEEAVKGVKKTITFTAPAPCDVCDGKGSKNPKDVETCKTCHGSGQVRMQQGFFSVQQTCGTCRGQGKIIKNPCHACHGSGVADRQQTLEVTIPAGVDNGDRVRLSGKGEAIRDGQAGDLYVEVVVREHEIFQRDGADLYMDVPVSIADAALGKEIEIPTLEGRVSLKIPEGTQTGKLFRLRGKGVRPVRSSMVGDLLCRIVVETPVNLTSRQRELLKELQASFDGEDSASSPKKKSFFDRLFD
;
A
#
# COMPACT_ATOMS: atom_id res chain seq x y z
N PHE A 1 6.06 18.00 -44.09
CA PHE A 1 5.07 19.03 -43.72
C PHE A 1 3.73 18.33 -43.57
N GLY A 2 3.38 17.91 -42.39
CA GLY A 2 2.08 17.31 -42.05
C GLY A 2 1.12 18.40 -41.59
N GLY A 3 0.03 18.59 -42.37
CA GLY A 3 -0.97 19.58 -42.10
C GLY A 3 -1.81 19.18 -40.87
N PHE A 4 -1.88 20.05 -39.92
CA PHE A 4 -2.92 20.01 -38.87
C PHE A 4 -4.27 20.36 -39.53
N SER A 5 -5.22 19.43 -39.43
CA SER A 5 -6.56 19.69 -39.98
C SER A 5 -7.33 20.67 -39.07
N ALA A 6 -8.11 21.54 -39.69
CA ALA A 6 -8.91 22.53 -38.97
C ALA A 6 -9.91 21.90 -37.98
N GLU A 7 -10.23 20.62 -38.13
CA GLU A 7 -11.12 19.86 -37.24
C GLU A 7 -10.50 19.54 -35.88
N ASP A 8 -9.17 19.30 -35.82
CA ASP A 8 -8.48 19.03 -34.57
C ASP A 8 -8.35 20.30 -33.68
N ILE A 9 -8.29 21.47 -34.32
CA ILE A 9 -8.26 22.74 -33.59
C ILE A 9 -9.64 23.08 -33.05
N PHE A 10 -10.73 22.76 -33.78
CA PHE A 10 -12.10 23.00 -33.32
C PHE A 10 -12.53 22.11 -32.16
N SER A 11 -12.07 20.84 -32.10
CA SER A 11 -12.40 19.94 -30.99
C SER A 11 -11.72 20.38 -29.68
N GLN A 12 -10.48 20.84 -29.75
CA GLN A 12 -9.74 21.35 -28.57
C GLN A 12 -10.27 22.72 -28.08
N PHE A 13 -10.81 23.54 -28.98
CA PHE A 13 -11.46 24.81 -28.62
C PHE A 13 -12.88 24.62 -28.11
N GLY A 14 -13.60 23.58 -28.52
CA GLY A 14 -14.94 23.23 -28.06
C GLY A 14 -15.03 23.00 -26.57
N ASP A 15 -14.02 22.35 -25.98
CA ASP A 15 -13.95 22.07 -24.52
C ASP A 15 -13.67 23.32 -23.68
N ILE A 16 -13.03 24.35 -24.25
CA ILE A 16 -12.71 25.59 -23.54
C ILE A 16 -13.90 26.59 -23.62
N PHE A 17 -14.63 26.64 -24.74
CA PHE A 17 -15.73 27.58 -24.96
C PHE A 17 -17.10 26.98 -24.69
N GLY A 18 -17.29 25.65 -24.75
CA GLY A 18 -18.56 24.98 -24.44
C GLY A 18 -19.05 25.18 -23.01
N GLY A 19 -18.16 25.52 -22.08
CA GLY A 19 -18.48 25.83 -20.69
C GLY A 19 -19.02 27.26 -20.44
N ALA A 20 -18.95 28.19 -21.41
CA ALA A 20 -19.30 29.60 -21.19
C ALA A 20 -20.72 29.95 -21.58
N PHE A 21 -21.44 29.16 -22.40
CA PHE A 21 -22.76 29.48 -22.92
C PHE A 21 -23.90 28.51 -22.57
N GLY A 22 -23.62 27.41 -21.85
CA GLY A 22 -24.64 26.52 -21.32
C GLY A 22 -25.12 26.97 -19.94
N GLY A 23 -26.30 27.57 -19.85
CA GLY A 23 -27.00 27.90 -18.61
C GLY A 23 -27.44 26.64 -17.85
N GLY A 24 -26.49 25.86 -17.33
CA GLY A 24 -26.69 24.74 -16.40
C GLY A 24 -26.48 25.24 -14.97
N GLY A 25 -27.48 25.06 -14.10
CA GLY A 25 -27.45 25.45 -12.70
C GLY A 25 -26.10 25.06 -12.04
N ARG A 26 -25.40 26.07 -11.49
CA ARG A 26 -24.20 25.84 -10.68
C ARG A 26 -24.59 24.93 -9.51
N GLN A 27 -24.37 23.61 -9.64
CA GLN A 27 -24.30 22.75 -8.49
C GLN A 27 -23.26 23.36 -7.56
N GLN A 28 -23.73 23.89 -6.44
CA GLN A 28 -22.89 24.40 -5.38
C GLN A 28 -21.95 23.25 -5.00
N ARG A 29 -20.66 23.34 -5.38
CA ARG A 29 -19.66 22.32 -5.01
C ARG A 29 -19.76 22.16 -3.50
N GLN A 30 -20.32 21.06 -3.06
CA GLN A 30 -20.41 20.74 -1.64
C GLN A 30 -18.99 20.82 -1.08
N ARG A 31 -18.83 21.68 -0.08
CA ARG A 31 -17.54 21.77 0.61
C ARG A 31 -17.28 20.42 1.26
N ARG A 32 -16.12 19.87 1.02
CA ARG A 32 -15.68 18.60 1.58
C ARG A 32 -14.35 18.80 2.30
N GLY A 33 -14.19 18.15 3.45
CA GLY A 33 -12.94 18.09 4.19
C GLY A 33 -11.88 17.31 3.43
N SER A 34 -10.63 17.45 3.84
CA SER A 34 -9.50 16.73 3.25
C SER A 34 -9.58 15.25 3.57
N ASP A 35 -9.10 14.43 2.65
CA ASP A 35 -8.90 13.03 2.90
C ASP A 35 -7.62 12.83 3.74
N LEU A 36 -7.65 11.84 4.62
CA LEU A 36 -6.53 11.48 5.48
C LEU A 36 -5.91 10.17 5.01
N ARG A 37 -4.61 10.04 5.24
CA ARG A 37 -3.85 8.80 5.01
C ARG A 37 -3.30 8.31 6.33
N TYR A 38 -3.53 7.04 6.64
CA TYR A 38 -2.97 6.32 7.77
C TYR A 38 -2.18 5.12 7.25
N VAL A 39 -0.93 4.96 7.66
CA VAL A 39 -0.10 3.81 7.30
C VAL A 39 -0.24 2.74 8.38
N MET A 40 -0.67 1.55 7.98
CA MET A 40 -0.82 0.39 8.86
C MET A 40 0.21 -0.67 8.50
N GLU A 41 1.09 -0.96 9.44
CA GLU A 41 2.04 -2.05 9.30
C GLU A 41 1.41 -3.39 9.69
N LEU A 42 1.61 -4.40 8.84
CA LEU A 42 1.16 -5.77 9.03
C LEU A 42 2.34 -6.75 8.93
N THR A 43 2.24 -7.87 9.61
CA THR A 43 3.10 -9.03 9.29
C THR A 43 2.59 -9.72 8.04
N LEU A 44 3.42 -10.58 7.44
CA LEU A 44 3.02 -11.35 6.26
C LEU A 44 1.80 -12.23 6.54
N GLU A 45 1.75 -12.87 7.71
CA GLU A 45 0.64 -13.73 8.13
C GLU A 45 -0.66 -12.94 8.32
N GLU A 46 -0.58 -11.75 8.92
CA GLU A 46 -1.72 -10.86 9.07
C GLU A 46 -2.27 -10.41 7.71
N ALA A 47 -1.37 -10.08 6.78
CA ALA A 47 -1.74 -9.67 5.43
C ALA A 47 -2.39 -10.81 4.64
N VAL A 48 -1.90 -12.04 4.81
CA VAL A 48 -2.42 -13.23 4.10
C VAL A 48 -3.75 -13.70 4.68
N LYS A 49 -3.88 -13.75 6.02
CA LYS A 49 -5.10 -14.23 6.71
C LYS A 49 -6.19 -13.18 6.85
N GLY A 50 -5.81 -11.89 6.71
CA GLY A 50 -6.65 -10.77 7.08
C GLY A 50 -6.69 -10.56 8.60
N VAL A 51 -6.94 -9.35 9.02
CA VAL A 51 -6.93 -8.98 10.44
C VAL A 51 -7.88 -7.82 10.73
N LYS A 52 -8.36 -7.74 11.96
CA LYS A 52 -9.03 -6.57 12.50
C LYS A 52 -8.08 -5.87 13.45
N LYS A 53 -7.79 -4.60 13.17
CA LYS A 53 -6.91 -3.78 14.02
C LYS A 53 -7.61 -2.48 14.40
N THR A 54 -7.39 -2.08 15.64
CA THR A 54 -7.82 -0.77 16.13
C THR A 54 -6.74 0.24 15.86
N ILE A 55 -7.09 1.32 15.18
CA ILE A 55 -6.22 2.45 14.94
C ILE A 55 -6.66 3.66 15.76
N THR A 56 -5.71 4.46 16.17
CA THR A 56 -5.95 5.72 16.88
C THR A 56 -5.19 6.83 16.17
N PHE A 57 -5.90 7.88 15.82
CA PHE A 57 -5.32 9.03 15.11
C PHE A 57 -6.02 10.32 15.55
N THR A 58 -5.37 11.46 15.34
CA THR A 58 -5.93 12.77 15.63
C THR A 58 -6.33 13.44 14.34
N ALA A 59 -7.57 13.94 14.27
CA ALA A 59 -8.08 14.65 13.10
C ALA A 59 -9.13 15.69 13.51
N PRO A 60 -9.33 16.75 12.70
CA PRO A 60 -10.44 17.67 12.86
C PRO A 60 -11.78 16.93 12.84
N ALA A 61 -12.51 17.05 13.93
CA ALA A 61 -13.84 16.47 14.13
C ALA A 61 -14.83 17.55 14.52
N PRO A 62 -16.15 17.35 14.38
CA PRO A 62 -17.13 18.31 14.87
C PRO A 62 -16.91 18.61 16.36
N CYS A 63 -16.90 19.89 16.70
CA CYS A 63 -16.67 20.33 18.07
C CYS A 63 -17.85 19.94 18.96
N ASP A 64 -17.62 19.15 20.02
CA ASP A 64 -18.66 18.69 20.95
C ASP A 64 -19.34 19.81 21.73
N VAL A 65 -18.60 20.90 21.98
CA VAL A 65 -19.10 22.00 22.81
C VAL A 65 -20.17 22.81 22.08
N CYS A 66 -20.15 22.81 20.73
CA CYS A 66 -21.09 23.55 19.89
C CYS A 66 -21.72 22.71 18.79
N ASP A 67 -21.58 21.39 18.81
CA ASP A 67 -22.09 20.45 17.80
C ASP A 67 -21.75 20.87 16.37
N GLY A 68 -20.53 21.33 16.14
CA GLY A 68 -20.07 21.78 14.83
C GLY A 68 -20.56 23.15 14.38
N LYS A 69 -21.40 23.85 15.15
CA LYS A 69 -22.03 25.12 14.76
C LYS A 69 -21.11 26.33 14.85
N GLY A 70 -20.02 26.23 15.62
CA GLY A 70 -19.08 27.33 15.86
C GLY A 70 -19.52 28.29 16.99
N SER A 71 -20.76 28.20 17.50
CA SER A 71 -21.24 28.89 18.69
C SER A 71 -22.13 27.96 19.50
N LYS A 72 -22.13 28.11 20.84
CA LYS A 72 -23.05 27.39 21.70
C LYS A 72 -24.50 27.79 21.49
N ASN A 73 -24.72 29.06 21.15
CA ASN A 73 -26.06 29.58 20.91
C ASN A 73 -26.30 29.73 19.40
N PRO A 74 -27.24 28.99 18.80
CA PRO A 74 -27.56 29.10 17.38
C PRO A 74 -27.94 30.49 16.92
N LYS A 75 -28.49 31.35 17.81
CA LYS A 75 -28.87 32.72 17.52
C LYS A 75 -27.67 33.64 17.28
N ASP A 76 -26.47 33.25 17.69
CA ASP A 76 -25.24 34.02 17.49
C ASP A 76 -24.64 33.82 16.11
N VAL A 77 -25.18 32.90 15.31
CA VAL A 77 -24.74 32.62 13.94
C VAL A 77 -25.68 33.30 12.96
N GLU A 78 -25.24 34.42 12.37
CA GLU A 78 -26.02 35.21 11.42
C GLU A 78 -25.47 35.07 10.00
N THR A 79 -26.35 35.10 9.01
CA THR A 79 -25.92 35.18 7.60
C THR A 79 -25.21 36.52 7.35
N CYS A 80 -24.04 36.47 6.70
CA CYS A 80 -23.30 37.68 6.38
C CYS A 80 -24.10 38.61 5.47
N LYS A 81 -24.37 39.79 5.95
CA LYS A 81 -25.16 40.80 5.21
C LYS A 81 -24.45 41.31 3.95
N THR A 82 -23.12 41.29 3.89
CA THR A 82 -22.32 41.80 2.76
C THR A 82 -22.35 40.86 1.56
N CYS A 83 -22.32 39.53 1.77
CA CYS A 83 -22.32 38.54 0.70
C CYS A 83 -23.58 37.68 0.65
N HIS A 84 -24.55 37.95 1.51
CA HIS A 84 -25.82 37.21 1.62
C HIS A 84 -25.63 35.69 1.69
N GLY A 85 -24.59 35.25 2.42
CA GLY A 85 -24.29 33.84 2.61
C GLY A 85 -23.36 33.19 1.56
N SER A 86 -23.07 33.88 0.45
CA SER A 86 -22.26 33.34 -0.64
C SER A 86 -20.75 33.17 -0.29
N GLY A 87 -20.27 33.90 0.71
CA GLY A 87 -18.84 33.97 1.07
C GLY A 87 -17.99 34.78 0.10
N GLN A 88 -18.54 35.23 -1.01
CA GLN A 88 -17.85 35.98 -2.06
C GLN A 88 -18.64 37.21 -2.45
N VAL A 89 -17.95 38.25 -2.85
CA VAL A 89 -18.53 39.46 -3.41
C VAL A 89 -18.05 39.60 -4.84
N ARG A 90 -18.93 40.08 -5.72
CA ARG A 90 -18.58 40.44 -7.10
C ARG A 90 -18.24 41.91 -7.15
N MET A 91 -17.03 42.19 -7.61
CA MET A 91 -16.62 43.56 -7.94
C MET A 91 -16.55 43.70 -9.45
N GLN A 92 -17.25 44.72 -9.99
CA GLN A 92 -17.18 45.06 -11.39
C GLN A 92 -16.09 46.10 -11.57
N GLN A 93 -15.08 45.80 -12.35
CA GLN A 93 -14.07 46.76 -12.82
C GLN A 93 -14.19 46.87 -14.34
N GLY A 94 -14.88 47.89 -14.81
CA GLY A 94 -15.18 48.06 -16.22
C GLY A 94 -16.01 46.89 -16.79
N PHE A 95 -15.51 46.24 -17.84
CA PHE A 95 -16.18 45.12 -18.48
C PHE A 95 -15.92 43.77 -17.80
N PHE A 96 -15.05 43.71 -16.78
CA PHE A 96 -14.70 42.48 -16.11
C PHE A 96 -15.39 42.37 -14.73
N SER A 97 -15.96 41.19 -14.45
CA SER A 97 -16.52 40.86 -13.15
C SER A 97 -15.56 39.93 -12.43
N VAL A 98 -14.94 40.41 -11.34
CA VAL A 98 -14.02 39.61 -10.51
C VAL A 98 -14.75 39.17 -9.26
N GLN A 99 -14.67 37.87 -8.94
CA GLN A 99 -15.15 37.33 -7.67
C GLN A 99 -14.04 37.42 -6.63
N GLN A 100 -14.28 38.07 -5.52
CA GLN A 100 -13.36 38.22 -4.42
C GLN A 100 -13.96 37.63 -3.15
N THR A 101 -13.12 37.03 -2.29
CA THR A 101 -13.54 36.56 -0.97
C THR A 101 -14.12 37.70 -0.15
N CYS A 102 -15.30 37.50 0.43
CA CYS A 102 -15.95 38.53 1.25
C CYS A 102 -15.08 38.88 2.45
N GLY A 103 -14.61 40.12 2.55
CA GLY A 103 -13.75 40.58 3.63
C GLY A 103 -14.43 40.55 5.02
N THR A 104 -15.76 40.71 5.06
CA THR A 104 -16.53 40.73 6.30
C THR A 104 -16.64 39.36 6.95
N CYS A 105 -16.91 38.30 6.20
CA CYS A 105 -17.00 36.91 6.72
C CYS A 105 -15.83 36.04 6.36
N ARG A 106 -14.82 36.57 5.68
CA ARG A 106 -13.62 35.84 5.25
C ARG A 106 -13.92 34.54 4.51
N GLY A 107 -14.94 34.59 3.65
CA GLY A 107 -15.35 33.43 2.84
C GLY A 107 -16.33 32.47 3.53
N GLN A 108 -16.65 32.66 4.80
CA GLN A 108 -17.51 31.76 5.57
C GLN A 108 -19.00 31.88 5.27
N GLY A 109 -19.45 33.04 4.69
CA GLY A 109 -20.84 33.31 4.45
C GLY A 109 -21.69 33.66 5.67
N LYS A 110 -21.15 33.34 6.87
CA LYS A 110 -21.82 33.58 8.17
C LYS A 110 -20.91 34.38 9.09
N ILE A 111 -21.48 35.09 10.04
CA ILE A 111 -20.78 35.86 11.08
C ILE A 111 -21.20 35.27 12.42
N ILE A 112 -20.24 34.97 13.29
CA ILE A 112 -20.47 34.45 14.62
C ILE A 112 -20.18 35.58 15.62
N LYS A 113 -21.21 36.03 16.34
CA LYS A 113 -21.06 37.08 17.35
C LYS A 113 -20.30 36.60 18.58
N ASN A 114 -20.65 35.41 19.09
CA ASN A 114 -20.04 34.80 20.26
C ASN A 114 -19.44 33.45 19.83
N PRO A 115 -18.17 33.42 19.42
CA PRO A 115 -17.53 32.18 18.99
C PRO A 115 -17.40 31.19 20.15
N CYS A 116 -17.57 29.90 19.84
CA CYS A 116 -17.35 28.82 20.80
C CYS A 116 -15.89 28.87 21.30
N HIS A 117 -15.70 28.82 22.62
CA HIS A 117 -14.38 28.88 23.24
C HIS A 117 -13.48 27.71 22.90
N ALA A 118 -14.04 26.53 22.61
CA ALA A 118 -13.28 25.31 22.32
C ALA A 118 -12.78 25.26 20.87
N CYS A 119 -13.56 25.77 19.91
CA CYS A 119 -13.19 25.73 18.49
C CYS A 119 -12.97 27.12 17.87
N HIS A 120 -13.05 28.20 18.67
CA HIS A 120 -12.88 29.58 18.22
C HIS A 120 -13.72 29.95 17.00
N GLY A 121 -14.91 29.38 16.90
CA GLY A 121 -15.84 29.66 15.81
C GLY A 121 -15.65 28.78 14.55
N SER A 122 -14.63 27.91 14.50
CA SER A 122 -14.40 27.02 13.35
C SER A 122 -15.47 25.94 13.21
N GLY A 123 -16.10 25.54 14.33
CA GLY A 123 -17.02 24.42 14.38
C GLY A 123 -16.34 23.04 14.43
N VAL A 124 -15.03 22.99 14.25
CA VAL A 124 -14.23 21.76 14.32
C VAL A 124 -13.09 21.92 15.31
N ALA A 125 -12.68 20.84 15.92
CA ALA A 125 -11.55 20.78 16.83
C ALA A 125 -10.80 19.46 16.60
N ASP A 126 -9.48 19.48 16.81
CA ASP A 126 -8.68 18.28 16.74
C ASP A 126 -9.08 17.30 17.83
N ARG A 127 -9.35 16.09 17.43
CA ARG A 127 -9.85 15.05 18.33
C ARG A 127 -9.15 13.72 18.03
N GLN A 128 -8.78 13.04 19.08
CA GLN A 128 -8.33 11.67 18.99
C GLN A 128 -9.54 10.76 18.68
N GLN A 129 -9.45 10.02 17.59
CA GLN A 129 -10.44 9.06 17.15
C GLN A 129 -9.86 7.66 17.18
N THR A 130 -10.66 6.71 17.64
CA THR A 130 -10.31 5.29 17.66
C THR A 130 -11.29 4.54 16.77
N LEU A 131 -10.78 3.82 15.79
CA LEU A 131 -11.58 3.08 14.81
C LEU A 131 -11.08 1.63 14.68
N GLU A 132 -12.02 0.69 14.62
CA GLU A 132 -11.70 -0.68 14.21
C GLU A 132 -11.69 -0.75 12.67
N VAL A 133 -10.59 -1.24 12.11
CA VAL A 133 -10.39 -1.41 10.68
C VAL A 133 -10.26 -2.89 10.37
N THR A 134 -11.10 -3.38 9.48
CA THR A 134 -11.02 -4.76 8.98
C THR A 134 -10.21 -4.77 7.70
N ILE A 135 -9.08 -5.45 7.73
CA ILE A 135 -8.22 -5.67 6.57
C ILE A 135 -8.58 -7.04 5.98
N PRO A 136 -8.97 -7.11 4.70
CA PRO A 136 -9.29 -8.37 4.06
C PRO A 136 -8.05 -9.26 3.91
N ALA A 137 -8.28 -10.57 3.76
CA ALA A 137 -7.20 -11.52 3.49
C ALA A 137 -6.58 -11.30 2.10
N GLY A 138 -5.26 -11.46 2.01
CA GLY A 138 -4.53 -11.41 0.75
C GLY A 138 -4.07 -10.02 0.31
N VAL A 139 -4.20 -9.00 1.18
CA VAL A 139 -3.69 -7.64 0.89
C VAL A 139 -2.19 -7.63 0.64
N ASP A 140 -1.73 -6.66 -0.15
CA ASP A 140 -0.32 -6.46 -0.46
C ASP A 140 0.14 -5.04 -0.11
N ASN A 141 1.44 -4.79 -0.24
CA ASN A 141 2.02 -3.46 -0.05
C ASN A 141 1.33 -2.44 -0.95
N GLY A 142 0.94 -1.30 -0.36
CA GLY A 142 0.29 -0.21 -1.06
C GLY A 142 -1.22 -0.39 -1.27
N ASP A 143 -1.81 -1.53 -0.88
CA ASP A 143 -3.25 -1.67 -0.85
C ASP A 143 -3.88 -0.70 0.13
N ARG A 144 -5.06 -0.16 -0.22
CA ARG A 144 -5.74 0.86 0.57
C ARG A 144 -7.16 0.46 0.91
N VAL A 145 -7.48 0.56 2.19
CA VAL A 145 -8.85 0.42 2.70
C VAL A 145 -9.42 1.82 2.92
N ARG A 146 -10.53 2.14 2.23
CA ARG A 146 -11.21 3.42 2.36
C ARG A 146 -12.27 3.35 3.45
N LEU A 147 -12.21 4.25 4.40
CA LEU A 147 -13.22 4.48 5.43
C LEU A 147 -13.93 5.79 5.14
N SER A 148 -15.13 5.70 4.57
CA SER A 148 -15.89 6.87 4.11
C SER A 148 -16.29 7.77 5.28
N GLY A 149 -16.09 9.09 5.11
CA GLY A 149 -16.46 10.11 6.09
C GLY A 149 -15.61 10.09 7.37
N LYS A 150 -14.45 9.42 7.37
CA LYS A 150 -13.51 9.35 8.53
C LYS A 150 -12.26 10.22 8.34
N GLY A 151 -12.24 11.08 7.31
CA GLY A 151 -11.23 12.12 7.11
C GLY A 151 -11.51 13.38 7.93
N GLU A 152 -10.92 14.50 7.53
CA GLU A 152 -11.11 15.78 8.19
C GLU A 152 -12.56 16.24 8.10
N ALA A 153 -13.14 16.63 9.22
CA ALA A 153 -14.43 17.30 9.23
C ALA A 153 -14.25 18.80 8.93
N ILE A 154 -15.23 19.37 8.27
CA ILE A 154 -15.35 20.81 8.07
C ILE A 154 -16.73 21.29 8.52
N ARG A 155 -16.82 22.54 8.93
CA ARG A 155 -18.10 23.17 9.24
C ARG A 155 -18.94 23.35 7.97
N ASP A 156 -20.23 23.01 8.07
CA ASP A 156 -21.21 23.16 6.98
C ASP A 156 -20.80 22.40 5.69
N GLY A 157 -20.14 21.22 5.82
CA GLY A 157 -19.72 20.39 4.70
C GLY A 157 -19.65 18.90 5.04
N GLN A 158 -19.26 18.11 4.07
CA GLN A 158 -19.02 16.68 4.27
C GLN A 158 -17.59 16.45 4.76
N ALA A 159 -17.40 15.49 5.66
CA ALA A 159 -16.06 15.04 6.03
C ALA A 159 -15.37 14.38 4.82
N GLY A 160 -14.04 14.45 4.81
CA GLY A 160 -13.21 13.64 3.92
C GLY A 160 -13.26 12.16 4.26
N ASP A 161 -12.48 11.36 3.56
CA ASP A 161 -12.34 9.93 3.83
C ASP A 161 -10.98 9.65 4.49
N LEU A 162 -10.90 8.54 5.20
CA LEU A 162 -9.64 8.01 5.71
C LEU A 162 -9.22 6.84 4.83
N TYR A 163 -8.01 6.92 4.28
CA TYR A 163 -7.37 5.85 3.54
C TYR A 163 -6.33 5.17 4.42
N VAL A 164 -6.60 3.93 4.79
CA VAL A 164 -5.65 3.09 5.52
C VAL A 164 -4.81 2.35 4.48
N GLU A 165 -3.54 2.72 4.36
CA GLU A 165 -2.59 2.11 3.44
C GLU A 165 -1.81 1.02 4.16
N VAL A 166 -1.79 -0.16 3.58
CA VAL A 166 -1.11 -1.33 4.12
C VAL A 166 0.36 -1.31 3.73
N VAL A 167 1.22 -1.55 4.71
CA VAL A 167 2.65 -1.81 4.54
C VAL A 167 2.93 -3.17 5.18
N VAL A 168 3.32 -4.15 4.37
CA VAL A 168 3.68 -5.48 4.87
C VAL A 168 5.16 -5.46 5.23
N ARG A 169 5.49 -5.83 6.47
CA ARG A 169 6.88 -5.95 6.93
C ARG A 169 7.59 -7.08 6.22
N GLU A 170 8.88 -6.91 5.99
CA GLU A 170 9.72 -8.00 5.53
C GLU A 170 9.65 -9.19 6.50
N HIS A 171 9.54 -10.38 5.93
CA HIS A 171 9.48 -11.61 6.70
C HIS A 171 10.87 -12.28 6.70
N GLU A 172 11.27 -12.88 7.83
CA GLU A 172 12.61 -13.49 7.99
C GLU A 172 12.91 -14.61 7.01
N ILE A 173 11.87 -15.36 6.60
CA ILE A 173 12.02 -16.57 5.77
C ILE A 173 11.44 -16.37 4.37
N PHE A 174 10.30 -15.68 4.27
CA PHE A 174 9.54 -15.60 3.03
C PHE A 174 9.67 -14.23 2.35
N GLN A 175 9.89 -14.25 1.05
CA GLN A 175 9.76 -13.08 0.18
C GLN A 175 8.50 -13.26 -0.67
N ARG A 176 7.61 -12.27 -0.66
CA ARG A 176 6.38 -12.30 -1.44
C ARG A 176 6.56 -11.57 -2.76
N ASP A 177 6.08 -12.20 -3.85
CA ASP A 177 5.94 -11.58 -5.16
C ASP A 177 4.53 -11.88 -5.70
N GLY A 178 3.64 -10.91 -5.55
CA GLY A 178 2.23 -11.07 -5.92
C GLY A 178 1.53 -12.21 -5.16
N ALA A 179 1.24 -13.31 -5.85
CA ALA A 179 0.62 -14.50 -5.26
C ALA A 179 1.65 -15.51 -4.75
N ASP A 180 2.87 -15.48 -5.29
CA ASP A 180 3.90 -16.47 -4.96
C ASP A 180 4.76 -16.05 -3.78
N LEU A 181 5.25 -17.05 -3.08
CA LEU A 181 6.22 -16.91 -2.00
C LEU A 181 7.55 -17.56 -2.40
N TYR A 182 8.63 -16.95 -2.00
CA TYR A 182 9.98 -17.43 -2.21
C TYR A 182 10.67 -17.63 -0.87
N MET A 183 11.45 -18.69 -0.75
CA MET A 183 12.32 -18.92 0.40
C MET A 183 13.60 -19.61 0.00
N ASP A 184 14.66 -19.34 0.74
CA ASP A 184 15.92 -20.07 0.64
C ASP A 184 15.92 -21.23 1.64
N VAL A 185 16.26 -22.42 1.15
CA VAL A 185 16.31 -23.64 1.94
C VAL A 185 17.77 -24.06 2.05
N PRO A 186 18.42 -23.86 3.22
CA PRO A 186 19.78 -24.30 3.43
C PRO A 186 19.82 -25.84 3.52
N VAL A 187 20.74 -26.44 2.79
CA VAL A 187 20.92 -27.88 2.72
C VAL A 187 22.41 -28.21 2.79
N SER A 188 22.79 -29.23 3.60
CA SER A 188 24.18 -29.66 3.65
C SER A 188 24.65 -30.26 2.31
N ILE A 189 25.96 -30.22 2.04
CA ILE A 189 26.54 -30.88 0.86
C ILE A 189 26.24 -32.37 0.82
N ALA A 190 26.18 -33.03 1.98
CA ALA A 190 25.88 -34.44 2.07
C ALA A 190 24.41 -34.74 1.71
N ASP A 191 23.48 -33.96 2.27
CA ASP A 191 22.04 -34.10 1.97
C ASP A 191 21.75 -33.80 0.52
N ALA A 192 22.43 -32.80 -0.06
CA ALA A 192 22.26 -32.43 -1.47
C ALA A 192 22.82 -33.51 -2.42
N ALA A 193 23.92 -34.15 -2.04
CA ALA A 193 24.54 -35.20 -2.84
C ALA A 193 23.79 -36.55 -2.76
N LEU A 194 23.36 -36.94 -1.57
CA LEU A 194 22.75 -38.26 -1.32
C LEU A 194 21.21 -38.22 -1.47
N GLY A 195 20.62 -37.07 -1.50
CA GLY A 195 19.17 -36.88 -1.43
C GLY A 195 18.65 -37.03 0.01
N LYS A 196 17.60 -36.26 0.31
CA LYS A 196 16.96 -36.26 1.62
C LYS A 196 15.55 -35.76 1.58
N GLU A 197 14.75 -36.22 2.52
CA GLU A 197 13.45 -35.63 2.81
C GLU A 197 13.59 -34.67 3.99
N ILE A 198 13.17 -33.43 3.80
CA ILE A 198 13.27 -32.36 4.80
C ILE A 198 11.90 -31.72 5.03
N GLU A 199 11.66 -31.27 6.26
CA GLU A 199 10.49 -30.47 6.58
C GLU A 199 10.81 -29.00 6.40
N ILE A 200 9.96 -28.31 5.65
CA ILE A 200 10.04 -26.87 5.43
C ILE A 200 8.81 -26.17 6.01
N PRO A 201 8.98 -24.95 6.55
CA PRO A 201 7.88 -24.15 7.02
C PRO A 201 7.03 -23.62 5.84
N THR A 202 5.74 -23.45 6.07
CA THR A 202 4.81 -22.74 5.22
C THR A 202 3.95 -21.83 6.08
N LEU A 203 3.17 -20.94 5.49
CA LEU A 203 2.23 -20.07 6.25
C LEU A 203 1.13 -20.86 6.98
N GLU A 204 0.90 -22.12 6.59
CA GLU A 204 -0.14 -22.98 7.16
C GLU A 204 0.41 -24.11 8.05
N GLY A 205 1.72 -24.20 8.21
CA GLY A 205 2.39 -25.28 8.97
C GLY A 205 3.64 -25.79 8.28
N ARG A 206 3.93 -27.07 8.38
CA ARG A 206 5.11 -27.71 7.79
C ARG A 206 4.72 -28.66 6.68
N VAL A 207 5.57 -28.75 5.66
CA VAL A 207 5.39 -29.66 4.52
C VAL A 207 6.71 -30.38 4.27
N SER A 208 6.63 -31.69 3.98
CA SER A 208 7.79 -32.46 3.58
C SER A 208 8.18 -32.14 2.13
N LEU A 209 9.48 -31.86 1.92
CA LEU A 209 10.10 -31.66 0.63
C LEU A 209 11.16 -32.72 0.38
N LYS A 210 10.97 -33.53 -0.67
CA LYS A 210 11.95 -34.53 -1.10
C LYS A 210 12.99 -33.85 -2.00
N ILE A 211 14.23 -33.87 -1.56
CA ILE A 211 15.40 -33.42 -2.30
C ILE A 211 16.03 -34.65 -2.99
N PRO A 212 16.04 -34.70 -4.34
CA PRO A 212 16.71 -35.77 -5.07
C PRO A 212 18.22 -35.71 -4.88
N GLU A 213 18.87 -36.84 -5.03
CA GLU A 213 20.34 -36.94 -5.08
C GLU A 213 20.92 -36.06 -6.19
N GLY A 214 22.10 -35.48 -5.96
CA GLY A 214 22.79 -34.62 -6.89
C GLY A 214 22.14 -33.23 -7.07
N THR A 215 21.26 -32.82 -6.16
CA THR A 215 20.61 -31.49 -6.22
C THR A 215 21.65 -30.38 -6.09
N GLN A 216 21.67 -29.49 -7.06
CA GLN A 216 22.60 -28.35 -7.12
C GLN A 216 22.03 -27.12 -6.43
N THR A 217 22.93 -26.25 -5.90
CA THR A 217 22.53 -24.93 -5.39
C THR A 217 21.83 -24.11 -6.47
N GLY A 218 20.80 -23.34 -6.07
CA GLY A 218 19.95 -22.57 -6.96
C GLY A 218 18.80 -23.35 -7.60
N LYS A 219 18.70 -24.68 -7.36
CA LYS A 219 17.55 -25.47 -7.82
C LYS A 219 16.29 -25.01 -7.13
N LEU A 220 15.26 -24.74 -7.92
CA LEU A 220 13.93 -24.35 -7.43
C LEU A 220 13.00 -25.55 -7.35
N PHE A 221 12.34 -25.71 -6.20
CA PHE A 221 11.24 -26.63 -5.99
C PHE A 221 9.97 -25.85 -5.78
N ARG A 222 8.91 -26.26 -6.44
CA ARG A 222 7.61 -25.57 -6.43
C ARG A 222 6.59 -26.38 -5.64
N LEU A 223 6.10 -25.83 -4.57
CA LEU A 223 4.99 -26.36 -3.79
C LEU A 223 3.70 -25.66 -4.16
N ARG A 224 2.88 -26.35 -4.94
CA ARG A 224 1.66 -25.80 -5.51
C ARG A 224 0.65 -25.44 -4.43
N GLY A 225 0.03 -24.25 -4.58
CA GLY A 225 -1.01 -23.78 -3.69
C GLY A 225 -0.54 -23.45 -2.27
N LYS A 226 0.78 -23.26 -2.05
CA LYS A 226 1.36 -22.86 -0.76
C LYS A 226 1.84 -21.42 -0.72
N GLY A 227 1.44 -20.62 -1.72
CA GLY A 227 1.62 -19.18 -1.75
C GLY A 227 0.46 -18.44 -1.08
N VAL A 228 0.16 -17.25 -1.59
CA VAL A 228 -0.86 -16.33 -1.10
C VAL A 228 -2.05 -16.32 -2.07
N ARG A 229 -3.25 -16.10 -1.54
CA ARG A 229 -4.43 -15.74 -2.34
C ARG A 229 -4.58 -14.21 -2.32
N PRO A 230 -4.26 -13.47 -3.39
CA PRO A 230 -4.46 -12.02 -3.43
C PRO A 230 -5.93 -11.64 -3.32
N VAL A 231 -6.23 -10.47 -2.74
CA VAL A 231 -7.62 -9.97 -2.51
C VAL A 231 -8.50 -10.05 -3.75
N ARG A 232 -7.93 -9.80 -4.94
CA ARG A 232 -8.66 -9.74 -6.22
C ARG A 232 -8.58 -11.03 -7.02
N SER A 233 -8.05 -12.11 -6.45
CA SER A 233 -7.89 -13.39 -7.14
C SER A 233 -8.54 -14.53 -6.37
N SER A 234 -9.12 -15.48 -7.09
CA SER A 234 -9.58 -16.75 -6.52
C SER A 234 -8.47 -17.80 -6.46
N MET A 235 -7.37 -17.58 -7.19
CA MET A 235 -6.25 -18.52 -7.27
C MET A 235 -5.26 -18.28 -6.15
N VAL A 236 -4.77 -19.37 -5.56
CA VAL A 236 -3.67 -19.36 -4.60
C VAL A 236 -2.38 -19.55 -5.39
N GLY A 237 -1.37 -18.75 -5.09
CA GLY A 237 -0.03 -18.90 -5.67
C GLY A 237 0.73 -20.08 -5.08
N ASP A 238 1.98 -20.19 -5.43
CA ASP A 238 2.86 -21.30 -5.05
C ASP A 238 3.96 -20.83 -4.09
N LEU A 239 4.55 -21.77 -3.36
CA LEU A 239 5.78 -21.53 -2.61
C LEU A 239 6.96 -22.09 -3.41
N LEU A 240 7.92 -21.22 -3.72
CA LEU A 240 9.12 -21.50 -4.49
C LEU A 240 10.31 -21.60 -3.53
N CYS A 241 10.81 -22.83 -3.35
CA CYS A 241 11.91 -23.16 -2.45
C CYS A 241 13.21 -23.22 -3.25
N ARG A 242 14.11 -22.28 -3.05
CA ARG A 242 15.44 -22.27 -3.68
C ARG A 242 16.43 -22.97 -2.78
N ILE A 243 17.04 -24.04 -3.26
CA ILE A 243 18.07 -24.77 -2.50
C ILE A 243 19.36 -23.96 -2.46
N VAL A 244 19.89 -23.78 -1.27
CA VAL A 244 21.19 -23.17 -1.01
C VAL A 244 22.06 -24.24 -0.36
N VAL A 245 23.00 -24.81 -1.12
CA VAL A 245 23.90 -25.82 -0.58
C VAL A 245 24.98 -25.13 0.24
N GLU A 246 25.04 -25.49 1.53
CA GLU A 246 26.01 -24.93 2.48
C GLU A 246 27.28 -25.76 2.57
N THR A 247 28.41 -25.07 2.47
CA THR A 247 29.71 -25.68 2.78
C THR A 247 29.90 -25.72 4.28
N PRO A 248 30.20 -26.91 4.85
CA PRO A 248 30.36 -27.07 6.28
C PRO A 248 31.59 -26.31 6.81
N VAL A 249 31.41 -25.64 7.94
CA VAL A 249 32.44 -24.90 8.67
C VAL A 249 32.72 -25.60 10.01
N ASN A 250 33.83 -25.26 10.68
CA ASN A 250 34.21 -25.80 12.00
C ASN A 250 34.28 -27.36 12.05
N LEU A 251 34.90 -27.94 11.02
CA LEU A 251 35.00 -29.38 10.86
C LEU A 251 35.76 -30.04 12.02
N THR A 252 35.22 -31.14 12.54
CA THR A 252 35.95 -32.05 13.42
C THR A 252 37.09 -32.76 12.67
N SER A 253 38.09 -33.36 13.40
CA SER A 253 39.18 -34.08 12.77
C SER A 253 38.66 -35.22 11.87
N ARG A 254 37.66 -35.97 12.34
CA ARG A 254 37.07 -37.07 11.56
C ARG A 254 36.32 -36.58 10.30
N GLN A 255 35.58 -35.47 10.39
CA GLN A 255 34.91 -34.89 9.22
C GLN A 255 35.93 -34.41 8.18
N ARG A 256 37.05 -33.85 8.63
CA ARG A 256 38.13 -33.41 7.72
C ARG A 256 38.79 -34.60 7.02
N GLU A 257 39.00 -35.70 7.73
CA GLU A 257 39.52 -36.94 7.14
C GLU A 257 38.59 -37.51 6.08
N LEU A 258 37.29 -37.62 6.38
CA LEU A 258 36.28 -38.08 5.41
C LEU A 258 36.20 -37.22 4.17
N LEU A 259 36.29 -35.88 4.30
CA LEU A 259 36.32 -34.97 3.15
C LEU A 259 37.60 -35.15 2.32
N LYS A 260 38.77 -35.44 2.93
CA LYS A 260 39.99 -35.75 2.22
C LYS A 260 39.90 -37.08 1.48
N GLU A 261 39.30 -38.09 2.09
CA GLU A 261 39.04 -39.40 1.46
C GLU A 261 38.12 -39.23 0.24
N LEU A 262 37.04 -38.42 0.39
CA LEU A 262 36.13 -38.07 -0.69
C LEU A 262 36.86 -37.31 -1.82
N GLN A 263 37.70 -36.34 -1.47
CA GLN A 263 38.51 -35.58 -2.44
C GLN A 263 39.40 -36.52 -3.26
N ALA A 264 40.12 -37.45 -2.58
CA ALA A 264 40.98 -38.40 -3.21
C ALA A 264 40.23 -39.35 -4.16
N SER A 265 38.99 -39.71 -3.87
CA SER A 265 38.16 -40.54 -4.74
C SER A 265 37.77 -39.82 -6.08
N PHE A 266 37.79 -38.50 -6.10
CA PHE A 266 37.54 -37.75 -7.31
C PHE A 266 38.78 -37.56 -8.22
N ASP A 267 39.98 -37.67 -7.67
CA ASP A 267 41.22 -37.41 -8.40
C ASP A 267 41.63 -38.60 -9.36
N GLY A 268 40.90 -39.72 -9.30
CA GLY A 268 41.15 -40.93 -10.09
C GLY A 268 40.22 -41.22 -11.26
N GLU A 269 39.09 -40.49 -11.38
CA GLU A 269 38.10 -40.76 -12.39
C GLU A 269 37.78 -39.49 -13.21
N ASP A 270 37.54 -39.63 -14.55
CA ASP A 270 36.96 -38.62 -15.40
C ASP A 270 35.66 -38.14 -14.79
N SER A 271 35.69 -36.92 -14.24
CA SER A 271 34.75 -36.44 -13.22
C SER A 271 33.34 -36.18 -13.75
N ALA A 272 32.54 -37.21 -13.92
CA ALA A 272 31.08 -37.10 -14.04
C ALA A 272 30.43 -36.49 -12.79
N SER A 273 31.14 -36.45 -11.68
CA SER A 273 30.70 -35.95 -10.36
C SER A 273 30.57 -34.40 -10.26
N SER A 274 31.14 -33.64 -11.17
CA SER A 274 31.10 -32.17 -11.14
C SER A 274 30.69 -31.59 -12.50
N PRO A 275 29.43 -31.72 -12.90
CA PRO A 275 28.97 -31.39 -14.26
C PRO A 275 29.18 -29.93 -14.66
N LYS A 276 29.09 -28.99 -13.70
CA LYS A 276 29.34 -27.55 -13.98
C LYS A 276 30.83 -27.24 -14.19
N LYS A 277 31.71 -27.92 -13.46
CA LYS A 277 33.17 -27.76 -13.61
C LYS A 277 33.60 -28.25 -14.98
N LYS A 278 33.12 -29.40 -15.43
CA LYS A 278 33.42 -29.95 -16.78
C LYS A 278 32.94 -28.98 -17.86
N SER A 279 31.69 -28.56 -17.83
CA SER A 279 31.12 -27.61 -18.82
C SER A 279 31.83 -26.26 -18.83
N PHE A 280 32.40 -25.79 -17.73
CA PHE A 280 33.14 -24.53 -17.66
C PHE A 280 34.49 -24.66 -18.38
N PHE A 281 35.19 -25.74 -18.13
CA PHE A 281 36.50 -25.96 -18.79
C PHE A 281 36.35 -26.28 -20.27
N ASP A 282 35.37 -27.08 -20.68
CA ASP A 282 35.11 -27.39 -22.10
C ASP A 282 34.81 -26.13 -22.90
N ARG A 283 34.11 -25.14 -22.34
CA ARG A 283 33.81 -23.85 -22.99
C ARG A 283 34.99 -22.88 -23.06
N LEU A 284 36.05 -23.13 -22.30
CA LEU A 284 37.23 -22.25 -22.26
C LEU A 284 38.27 -22.68 -23.29
N PHE A 285 38.16 -23.92 -23.79
CA PHE A 285 39.15 -24.53 -24.70
C PHE A 285 38.55 -24.90 -26.07
N ASP A 286 37.22 -24.70 -26.28
CA ASP A 286 36.58 -24.66 -27.59
C ASP A 286 36.54 -23.20 -28.13
#